data_d2b46bb0ed75cc2e1da324c1772a0275
#
_entry.id   d2b46bb0ed75cc2e1da324c1772a0275
#
_cell.length_a   1.000
_cell.length_b   1.000
_cell.length_c   1.000
_cell.angle_alpha   90.00
_cell.angle_beta   90.00
_cell.angle_gamma   90.00
#
_symmetry.space_group_name_H-M   'P 1'
#
loop_
_entity.id
_entity.type
_entity.pdbx_description
1 polymer ?
#
loop_
_entity_poly.entity_id
_entity_poly.type
_entity_poly.pdbx_seq_one_letter_code
_entity_poly.pdbx_strand_id
1 'polypeptide(L)'
;MLQEAMNELDRLGFTEDMIQRHGYEIVTTFDEDMMEAAHEAVEETVPHESIPEGVNLGMSTVDPATGEVVAFYGGNDYLENQYDTSFHGAAQAGSAFKPYVLATALEEGYSLQSTVDGRGPRNVQGSRVQNAGNDPGGVMSLIQATQESNNLGYVELAEQLGYENIRDTAYATGFPEGSIADNQLVPVMPLGAVSVRPVDQASGFGTFANEGVHVEPHVIREVNNTDGENERPEVESNQALQDTTAADVTHALQQVVSGGTGTAARLAHHPTAGKTGTTDGSVAAWFVGYTPQLSTSVGVYSGDNESFSIPGHSISGGGLPATLWNNYMTRAMEGYERESFPQPANEGTTENWAPDTATQEPQEPQEPREPQEPQEPQEPPQEEPPPEEPPSEEPPPEEPPEPPESPEEPGTPEEPLDPGDQMARSNDED
;
A
#
# COMPACT_ATOMS: atom_id res chain seq x y z
N MET A 1 18.26 -11.80 2.45
CA MET A 1 18.25 -13.27 2.18
C MET A 1 18.47 -14.10 3.45
N LEU A 2 19.68 -14.15 4.00
CA LEU A 2 19.99 -15.07 5.12
C LEU A 2 19.05 -14.89 6.33
N GLN A 3 18.76 -13.66 6.71
CA GLN A 3 17.90 -13.39 7.86
C GLN A 3 16.48 -13.95 7.66
N GLU A 4 15.88 -13.74 6.48
CA GLU A 4 14.52 -14.23 6.18
C GLU A 4 14.49 -15.76 6.13
N ALA A 5 15.51 -16.38 5.51
CA ALA A 5 15.63 -17.83 5.53
C ALA A 5 15.75 -18.38 6.97
N MET A 6 16.54 -17.73 7.82
CA MET A 6 16.66 -18.14 9.24
C MET A 6 15.35 -17.91 10.03
N ASN A 7 14.65 -16.80 9.79
CA ASN A 7 13.36 -16.52 10.40
C ASN A 7 12.31 -17.59 10.05
N GLU A 8 12.30 -18.00 8.78
CA GLU A 8 11.36 -19.04 8.31
C GLU A 8 11.75 -20.42 8.85
N LEU A 9 13.04 -20.76 8.83
CA LEU A 9 13.52 -22.01 9.39
C LEU A 9 13.17 -22.16 10.87
N ASP A 10 13.29 -21.09 11.67
CA ASP A 10 12.90 -21.10 13.09
C ASP A 10 11.38 -21.34 13.24
N ARG A 11 10.55 -20.73 12.40
CA ARG A 11 9.08 -21.01 12.35
C ARG A 11 8.77 -22.46 11.99
N LEU A 12 9.59 -23.05 11.10
CA LEU A 12 9.48 -24.45 10.70
C LEU A 12 10.05 -25.43 11.75
N GLY A 13 10.67 -24.92 12.83
CA GLY A 13 11.23 -25.70 13.92
C GLY A 13 12.72 -26.08 13.73
N PHE A 14 13.39 -25.54 12.71
CA PHE A 14 14.83 -25.71 12.48
C PHE A 14 15.61 -24.58 13.16
N THR A 15 16.03 -24.80 14.39
CA THR A 15 16.84 -23.81 15.11
C THR A 15 18.25 -23.71 14.53
N GLU A 16 18.91 -22.55 14.72
CA GLU A 16 20.29 -22.34 14.29
C GLU A 16 21.26 -23.42 14.84
N ASP A 17 21.10 -23.84 16.12
CA ASP A 17 21.87 -24.90 16.74
C ASP A 17 21.66 -26.25 16.04
N MET A 18 20.44 -26.57 15.60
CA MET A 18 20.17 -27.79 14.85
C MET A 18 20.84 -27.74 13.48
N ILE A 19 20.73 -26.61 12.77
CA ILE A 19 21.31 -26.41 11.45
C ILE A 19 22.84 -26.60 11.52
N GLN A 20 23.49 -25.94 12.48
CA GLN A 20 24.96 -26.03 12.67
C GLN A 20 25.40 -27.41 13.07
N ARG A 21 24.70 -28.12 14.01
CA ARG A 21 25.09 -29.43 14.48
C ARG A 21 24.90 -30.56 13.48
N HIS A 22 23.81 -30.48 12.70
CA HIS A 22 23.45 -31.57 11.78
C HIS A 22 23.95 -31.31 10.35
N GLY A 23 24.48 -30.10 10.06
CA GLY A 23 25.03 -29.75 8.76
C GLY A 23 23.96 -29.77 7.67
N TYR A 24 22.77 -29.22 7.97
CA TYR A 24 21.71 -29.11 6.98
C TYR A 24 22.15 -28.23 5.78
N GLU A 25 21.79 -28.67 4.58
CA GLU A 25 21.83 -27.86 3.36
C GLU A 25 20.46 -27.26 3.15
N ILE A 26 20.39 -25.93 3.13
CA ILE A 26 19.15 -25.16 2.98
C ILE A 26 19.05 -24.68 1.53
N VAL A 27 17.99 -25.07 0.84
CA VAL A 27 17.65 -24.58 -0.48
C VAL A 27 16.57 -23.52 -0.35
N THR A 28 16.91 -22.28 -0.66
CA THR A 28 15.94 -21.17 -0.66
C THR A 28 15.21 -21.08 -2.01
N THR A 29 14.13 -20.32 -2.03
CA THR A 29 13.35 -20.06 -3.25
C THR A 29 13.96 -18.98 -4.14
N PHE A 30 14.95 -18.22 -3.62
CA PHE A 30 15.54 -17.10 -4.33
C PHE A 30 16.27 -17.55 -5.60
N ASP A 31 15.92 -16.92 -6.72
CA ASP A 31 16.56 -17.09 -8.01
C ASP A 31 17.67 -16.04 -8.17
N GLU A 32 18.90 -16.49 -8.44
CA GLU A 32 20.09 -15.62 -8.52
C GLU A 32 19.95 -14.58 -9.63
N ASP A 33 19.51 -15.00 -10.83
CA ASP A 33 19.39 -14.12 -11.99
C ASP A 33 18.29 -13.06 -11.75
N MET A 34 17.17 -13.45 -11.12
CA MET A 34 16.09 -12.51 -10.78
C MET A 34 16.49 -11.55 -9.66
N MET A 35 17.28 -12.00 -8.68
CA MET A 35 17.84 -11.15 -7.63
C MET A 35 18.81 -10.11 -8.20
N GLU A 36 19.67 -10.51 -9.15
CA GLU A 36 20.57 -9.59 -9.85
C GLU A 36 19.76 -8.60 -10.70
N ALA A 37 18.78 -9.08 -11.46
CA ALA A 37 17.88 -8.23 -12.24
C ALA A 37 17.14 -7.20 -11.38
N ALA A 38 16.74 -7.57 -10.16
CA ALA A 38 16.11 -6.66 -9.21
C ALA A 38 17.05 -5.51 -8.79
N HIS A 39 18.30 -5.86 -8.46
CA HIS A 39 19.30 -4.87 -8.09
C HIS A 39 19.66 -3.93 -9.27
N GLU A 40 19.92 -4.52 -10.45
CA GLU A 40 20.22 -3.74 -11.65
C GLU A 40 19.08 -2.80 -12.06
N ALA A 41 17.83 -3.29 -12.00
CA ALA A 41 16.68 -2.46 -12.35
C ALA A 41 16.52 -1.26 -11.41
N VAL A 42 16.82 -1.41 -10.12
CA VAL A 42 16.83 -0.31 -9.16
C VAL A 42 17.93 0.67 -9.50
N GLU A 43 19.19 0.21 -9.64
CA GLU A 43 20.33 1.09 -9.91
C GLU A 43 20.21 1.86 -11.23
N GLU A 44 19.64 1.25 -12.27
CA GLU A 44 19.41 1.91 -13.55
C GLU A 44 18.23 2.90 -13.52
N THR A 45 17.18 2.61 -12.71
CA THR A 45 15.99 3.46 -12.66
C THR A 45 16.20 4.61 -11.69
N VAL A 46 16.68 4.31 -10.49
CA VAL A 46 16.87 5.28 -9.40
C VAL A 46 18.11 4.88 -8.60
N PRO A 47 19.32 5.34 -9.00
CA PRO A 47 20.54 5.02 -8.27
C PRO A 47 20.36 5.29 -6.78
N HIS A 48 20.83 4.36 -5.96
CA HIS A 48 20.61 4.39 -4.50
C HIS A 48 20.98 5.75 -3.87
N GLU A 49 22.07 6.34 -4.29
CA GLU A 49 22.53 7.67 -3.84
C GLU A 49 21.57 8.81 -4.15
N SER A 50 20.59 8.59 -5.04
CA SER A 50 19.54 9.55 -5.38
C SER A 50 18.30 9.43 -4.49
N ILE A 51 18.20 8.37 -3.68
CA ILE A 51 17.12 8.14 -2.74
C ILE A 51 17.39 8.96 -1.47
N PRO A 52 16.50 9.89 -1.08
CA PRO A 52 16.70 10.70 0.13
C PRO A 52 16.77 9.84 1.39
N GLU A 53 17.50 10.29 2.40
CA GLU A 53 17.49 9.66 3.73
C GLU A 53 16.05 9.60 4.29
N GLY A 54 15.68 8.47 4.89
CA GLY A 54 14.33 8.22 5.41
C GLY A 54 13.31 7.77 4.35
N VAL A 55 13.68 7.74 3.06
CA VAL A 55 12.86 7.17 2.00
C VAL A 55 13.24 5.71 1.78
N ASN A 56 12.24 4.85 1.81
CA ASN A 56 12.37 3.41 1.63
C ASN A 56 11.91 3.00 0.23
N LEU A 57 12.63 2.08 -0.38
CA LEU A 57 12.24 1.40 -1.61
C LEU A 57 12.26 -0.10 -1.34
N GLY A 58 11.12 -0.75 -1.55
CA GLY A 58 10.97 -2.19 -1.41
C GLY A 58 10.33 -2.81 -2.65
N MET A 59 10.87 -3.96 -3.07
CA MET A 59 10.29 -4.75 -4.15
C MET A 59 10.29 -6.22 -3.75
N SER A 60 9.21 -6.94 -4.08
CA SER A 60 9.11 -8.40 -3.89
C SER A 60 8.44 -9.02 -5.10
N THR A 61 8.94 -10.21 -5.48
CA THR A 61 8.37 -11.02 -6.57
C THR A 61 8.05 -12.41 -6.05
N VAL A 62 6.84 -12.84 -6.30
CA VAL A 62 6.30 -14.15 -5.90
C VAL A 62 5.90 -14.92 -7.15
N ASP A 63 6.19 -16.22 -7.18
CA ASP A 63 5.56 -17.16 -8.10
C ASP A 63 4.15 -17.48 -7.58
N PRO A 64 3.08 -17.08 -8.31
CA PRO A 64 1.71 -17.24 -7.81
C PRO A 64 1.28 -18.69 -7.63
N ALA A 65 1.85 -19.63 -8.39
CA ALA A 65 1.45 -21.03 -8.37
C ALA A 65 2.04 -21.77 -7.15
N THR A 66 3.20 -21.34 -6.67
CA THR A 66 3.93 -22.01 -5.59
C THR A 66 3.99 -21.23 -4.30
N GLY A 67 3.80 -19.91 -4.32
CA GLY A 67 4.05 -19.00 -3.19
C GLY A 67 5.53 -18.68 -2.98
N GLU A 68 6.44 -19.22 -3.79
CA GLU A 68 7.87 -18.97 -3.67
C GLU A 68 8.19 -17.49 -3.87
N VAL A 69 8.84 -16.85 -2.90
CA VAL A 69 9.45 -15.54 -3.10
C VAL A 69 10.73 -15.73 -3.88
N VAL A 70 10.68 -15.44 -5.18
CA VAL A 70 11.82 -15.70 -6.09
C VAL A 70 12.83 -14.57 -6.12
N ALA A 71 12.40 -13.33 -5.88
CA ALA A 71 13.30 -12.19 -5.81
C ALA A 71 12.74 -11.07 -4.93
N PHE A 72 13.65 -10.24 -4.42
CA PHE A 72 13.29 -9.03 -3.69
C PHE A 72 14.42 -7.98 -3.72
N TYR A 73 14.06 -6.75 -3.42
CA TYR A 73 14.99 -5.66 -3.13
C TYR A 73 14.52 -4.96 -1.86
N GLY A 74 15.29 -5.05 -0.80
CA GLY A 74 14.95 -4.49 0.52
C GLY A 74 15.88 -3.37 0.98
N GLY A 75 16.76 -2.88 0.11
CA GLY A 75 17.78 -1.87 0.40
C GLY A 75 19.12 -2.22 -0.23
N ASN A 76 20.01 -1.24 -0.33
CA ASN A 76 21.26 -1.38 -1.09
C ASN A 76 22.38 -2.11 -0.30
N ASP A 77 22.60 -1.73 0.95
CA ASP A 77 23.70 -2.24 1.75
C ASP A 77 23.22 -2.69 3.14
N TYR A 78 23.18 -4.01 3.32
CA TYR A 78 22.80 -4.63 4.60
C TYR A 78 23.77 -4.24 5.74
N LEU A 79 25.02 -3.91 5.44
CA LEU A 79 26.00 -3.52 6.46
C LEU A 79 25.76 -2.09 6.96
N GLU A 80 25.20 -1.23 6.13
CA GLU A 80 24.82 0.12 6.50
C GLU A 80 23.41 0.19 7.08
N ASN A 81 22.46 -0.53 6.48
CA ASN A 81 21.07 -0.60 6.95
C ASN A 81 20.56 -2.05 6.91
N GLN A 82 20.38 -2.65 8.10
CA GLN A 82 19.90 -4.02 8.25
C GLN A 82 18.36 -4.15 8.10
N TYR A 83 17.66 -3.04 7.90
CA TYR A 83 16.22 -3.04 7.75
C TYR A 83 15.85 -3.42 6.30
N ASP A 84 15.27 -4.61 6.16
CA ASP A 84 14.77 -5.09 4.88
C ASP A 84 13.39 -4.50 4.60
N THR A 85 13.34 -3.57 3.64
CA THR A 85 12.11 -2.86 3.28
C THR A 85 11.07 -3.78 2.62
N SER A 86 11.50 -4.87 1.97
CA SER A 86 10.61 -5.78 1.24
C SER A 86 9.81 -6.70 2.16
N PHE A 87 10.42 -7.17 3.26
CA PHE A 87 9.80 -8.09 4.22
C PHE A 87 9.31 -7.42 5.50
N HIS A 88 9.91 -6.29 5.90
CA HIS A 88 9.60 -5.62 7.17
C HIS A 88 9.02 -4.23 6.99
N GLY A 89 9.33 -3.56 5.89
CA GLY A 89 8.82 -2.24 5.61
C GLY A 89 7.33 -2.28 5.26
N ALA A 90 6.54 -1.44 5.92
CA ALA A 90 5.12 -1.34 5.64
C ALA A 90 4.70 0.12 5.43
N ALA A 91 3.89 0.35 4.41
CA ALA A 91 3.32 1.67 4.14
C ALA A 91 1.87 1.54 3.67
N GLN A 92 1.13 2.65 3.72
CA GLN A 92 -0.25 2.66 3.26
C GLN A 92 -0.32 2.24 1.79
N ALA A 93 -1.18 1.26 1.49
CA ALA A 93 -1.36 0.69 0.16
C ALA A 93 -1.86 1.73 -0.87
N GLY A 94 -2.58 2.77 -0.40
CA GLY A 94 -3.23 3.69 -1.29
C GLY A 94 -4.19 2.96 -2.24
N SER A 95 -4.36 3.48 -3.44
CA SER A 95 -5.26 2.86 -4.43
C SER A 95 -4.88 1.44 -4.87
N ALA A 96 -3.73 0.89 -4.45
CA ALA A 96 -3.41 -0.53 -4.67
C ALA A 96 -4.29 -1.48 -3.81
N PHE A 97 -5.04 -0.96 -2.85
CA PHE A 97 -6.05 -1.73 -2.11
C PHE A 97 -7.37 -1.96 -2.88
N LYS A 98 -7.67 -1.13 -3.88
CA LYS A 98 -8.94 -1.18 -4.64
C LYS A 98 -9.27 -2.53 -5.30
N PRO A 99 -8.30 -3.33 -5.79
CA PRO A 99 -8.60 -4.65 -6.34
C PRO A 99 -9.28 -5.61 -5.36
N TYR A 100 -8.98 -5.52 -4.07
CA TYR A 100 -9.66 -6.33 -3.04
C TYR A 100 -11.13 -5.91 -2.88
N VAL A 101 -11.42 -4.61 -2.97
CA VAL A 101 -12.80 -4.09 -2.98
C VAL A 101 -13.56 -4.57 -4.22
N LEU A 102 -12.90 -4.55 -5.39
CA LEU A 102 -13.50 -5.07 -6.63
C LEU A 102 -13.76 -6.57 -6.53
N ALA A 103 -12.81 -7.33 -6.02
CA ALA A 103 -12.97 -8.78 -5.80
C ALA A 103 -14.18 -9.08 -4.89
N THR A 104 -14.35 -8.33 -3.80
CA THR A 104 -15.51 -8.46 -2.92
C THR A 104 -16.82 -8.25 -3.68
N ALA A 105 -16.89 -7.21 -4.52
CA ALA A 105 -18.09 -6.95 -5.33
C ALA A 105 -18.43 -8.10 -6.27
N LEU A 106 -17.42 -8.67 -6.91
CA LEU A 106 -17.60 -9.79 -7.85
C LEU A 106 -17.98 -11.09 -7.12
N GLU A 107 -17.37 -11.37 -5.95
CA GLU A 107 -17.73 -12.49 -5.09
C GLU A 107 -19.18 -12.39 -4.57
N GLU A 108 -19.68 -11.19 -4.30
CA GLU A 108 -21.08 -10.94 -3.97
C GLU A 108 -22.03 -11.06 -5.18
N GLY A 109 -21.50 -11.36 -6.37
CA GLY A 109 -22.26 -11.61 -7.59
C GLY A 109 -22.62 -10.37 -8.39
N TYR A 110 -21.94 -9.26 -8.17
CA TYR A 110 -22.08 -8.07 -9.00
C TYR A 110 -21.21 -8.14 -10.26
N SER A 111 -21.67 -7.50 -11.33
CA SER A 111 -20.97 -7.46 -12.61
C SER A 111 -19.99 -6.29 -12.70
N LEU A 112 -18.91 -6.45 -13.45
CA LEU A 112 -17.99 -5.36 -13.83
C LEU A 112 -18.69 -4.18 -14.55
N GLN A 113 -19.88 -4.41 -15.10
CA GLN A 113 -20.70 -3.37 -15.76
C GLN A 113 -21.57 -2.58 -14.76
N SER A 114 -21.61 -2.98 -13.48
CA SER A 114 -22.27 -2.19 -12.43
C SER A 114 -21.68 -0.79 -12.38
N THR A 115 -22.51 0.21 -12.07
CA THR A 115 -22.10 1.62 -12.13
C THR A 115 -22.12 2.27 -10.76
N VAL A 116 -21.14 3.14 -10.54
CA VAL A 116 -20.95 3.93 -9.33
C VAL A 116 -20.93 5.43 -9.64
N ASP A 117 -21.24 6.26 -8.63
CA ASP A 117 -21.09 7.70 -8.71
C ASP A 117 -19.68 8.14 -8.32
N GLY A 118 -18.82 8.30 -9.30
CA GLY A 118 -17.45 8.79 -9.13
C GLY A 118 -17.30 10.31 -9.06
N ARG A 119 -18.41 11.08 -9.04
CA ARG A 119 -18.35 12.55 -9.05
C ARG A 119 -17.89 13.11 -7.70
N GLY A 120 -16.98 14.06 -7.73
CA GLY A 120 -16.43 14.69 -6.53
C GLY A 120 -16.07 16.17 -6.70
N PRO A 121 -15.60 16.83 -5.61
CA PRO A 121 -15.40 16.25 -4.27
C PRO A 121 -16.70 16.08 -3.49
N ARG A 122 -16.76 15.10 -2.56
CA ARG A 122 -17.90 14.86 -1.65
C ARG A 122 -17.44 14.75 -0.21
N ASN A 123 -18.36 15.06 0.73
CA ASN A 123 -18.20 14.68 2.12
C ASN A 123 -18.89 13.33 2.36
N VAL A 124 -18.11 12.35 2.81
CA VAL A 124 -18.59 11.01 3.12
C VAL A 124 -18.34 10.78 4.61
N GLN A 125 -19.39 10.66 5.41
CA GLN A 125 -19.34 10.46 6.86
C GLN A 125 -18.36 11.41 7.59
N GLY A 126 -18.31 12.69 7.16
CA GLY A 126 -17.46 13.73 7.75
C GLY A 126 -16.04 13.84 7.12
N SER A 127 -15.64 12.91 6.28
CA SER A 127 -14.38 12.97 5.51
C SER A 127 -14.60 13.60 4.15
N ARG A 128 -13.78 14.60 3.78
CA ARG A 128 -13.80 15.15 2.43
C ARG A 128 -12.99 14.25 1.51
N VAL A 129 -13.65 13.61 0.57
CA VAL A 129 -13.03 12.76 -0.45
C VAL A 129 -13.04 13.46 -1.80
N GLN A 130 -11.95 13.33 -2.54
CA GLN A 130 -11.78 13.87 -3.90
C GLN A 130 -11.00 12.88 -4.77
N ASN A 131 -11.19 12.98 -6.08
CA ASN A 131 -10.40 12.20 -7.04
C ASN A 131 -9.02 12.81 -7.23
N ALA A 132 -8.06 12.00 -7.64
CA ALA A 132 -6.70 12.44 -7.93
C ALA A 132 -6.71 13.55 -8.99
N GLY A 133 -5.79 14.53 -8.86
CA GLY A 133 -5.70 15.64 -9.80
C GLY A 133 -6.93 16.58 -9.84
N ASN A 134 -7.82 16.51 -8.84
CA ASN A 134 -9.11 17.22 -8.80
C ASN A 134 -10.04 16.87 -9.98
N ASP A 135 -9.94 15.64 -10.48
CA ASP A 135 -10.87 15.16 -11.51
C ASP A 135 -12.31 15.20 -10.97
N PRO A 136 -13.23 15.86 -11.67
CA PRO A 136 -14.65 15.91 -11.26
C PRO A 136 -15.31 14.53 -11.26
N GLY A 137 -14.75 13.55 -11.97
CA GLY A 137 -15.33 12.22 -12.14
C GLY A 137 -16.66 12.23 -12.90
N GLY A 138 -17.35 11.11 -12.83
CA GLY A 138 -18.65 10.89 -13.50
C GLY A 138 -19.34 9.66 -12.95
N VAL A 139 -20.49 9.31 -13.53
CA VAL A 139 -21.08 7.98 -13.39
C VAL A 139 -20.31 7.05 -14.32
N MET A 140 -19.79 5.96 -13.79
CA MET A 140 -18.88 5.07 -14.52
C MET A 140 -19.07 3.61 -14.09
N SER A 141 -18.71 2.67 -14.98
CA SER A 141 -18.67 1.25 -14.64
C SER A 141 -17.53 0.92 -13.68
N LEU A 142 -17.58 -0.24 -13.00
CA LEU A 142 -16.50 -0.72 -12.14
C LEU A 142 -15.19 -0.88 -12.91
N ILE A 143 -15.24 -1.33 -14.18
CA ILE A 143 -14.03 -1.39 -15.03
C ILE A 143 -13.42 0.01 -15.18
N GLN A 144 -14.24 1.01 -15.54
CA GLN A 144 -13.75 2.37 -15.73
C GLN A 144 -13.25 2.98 -14.42
N ALA A 145 -13.97 2.79 -13.31
CA ALA A 145 -13.54 3.24 -11.99
C ALA A 145 -12.19 2.63 -11.57
N THR A 146 -11.94 1.38 -11.97
CA THR A 146 -10.66 0.68 -11.74
C THR A 146 -9.56 1.25 -12.62
N GLN A 147 -9.82 1.40 -13.92
CA GLN A 147 -8.88 1.92 -14.91
C GLN A 147 -8.39 3.33 -14.57
N GLU A 148 -9.31 4.22 -14.18
CA GLU A 148 -9.03 5.61 -13.81
C GLU A 148 -8.63 5.75 -12.33
N SER A 149 -8.75 4.67 -11.57
CA SER A 149 -8.50 4.67 -10.11
C SER A 149 -9.38 5.69 -9.37
N ASN A 150 -10.65 5.84 -9.77
CA ASN A 150 -11.57 6.83 -9.22
C ASN A 150 -11.81 6.58 -7.71
N ASN A 151 -11.63 7.60 -6.87
CA ASN A 151 -11.75 7.47 -5.42
C ASN A 151 -13.21 7.40 -4.97
N LEU A 152 -14.04 8.30 -5.50
CA LEU A 152 -15.43 8.42 -5.07
C LEU A 152 -16.26 7.19 -5.47
N GLY A 153 -15.99 6.63 -6.66
CA GLY A 153 -16.63 5.40 -7.11
C GLY A 153 -16.31 4.21 -6.19
N TYR A 154 -15.07 4.10 -5.72
CA TYR A 154 -14.67 3.03 -4.79
C TYR A 154 -15.19 3.25 -3.37
N VAL A 155 -15.31 4.50 -2.91
CA VAL A 155 -15.98 4.81 -1.64
C VAL A 155 -17.46 4.44 -1.72
N GLU A 156 -18.16 4.79 -2.80
CA GLU A 156 -19.55 4.39 -3.05
C GLU A 156 -19.70 2.86 -3.03
N LEU A 157 -18.83 2.16 -3.78
CA LEU A 157 -18.86 0.70 -3.85
C LEU A 157 -18.68 0.07 -2.47
N ALA A 158 -17.71 0.55 -1.67
CA ALA A 158 -17.43 0.01 -0.35
C ALA A 158 -18.58 0.24 0.65
N GLU A 159 -19.31 1.34 0.52
CA GLU A 159 -20.52 1.58 1.32
C GLU A 159 -21.64 0.56 1.01
N GLN A 160 -21.70 0.06 -0.23
CA GLN A 160 -22.67 -0.96 -0.62
C GLN A 160 -22.29 -2.36 -0.13
N LEU A 161 -20.99 -2.69 -0.17
CA LEU A 161 -20.48 -4.03 0.17
C LEU A 161 -20.32 -4.25 1.69
N GLY A 162 -20.08 -3.19 2.45
CA GLY A 162 -19.69 -3.27 3.85
C GLY A 162 -18.18 -3.49 4.02
N TYR A 163 -17.61 -2.77 4.98
CA TYR A 163 -16.14 -2.75 5.16
C TYR A 163 -15.58 -4.05 5.72
N GLU A 164 -16.38 -4.78 6.52
CA GLU A 164 -16.03 -6.10 7.05
C GLU A 164 -15.86 -7.12 5.94
N ASN A 165 -16.78 -7.17 4.97
CA ASN A 165 -16.70 -8.10 3.83
C ASN A 165 -15.45 -7.84 2.99
N ILE A 166 -15.11 -6.55 2.80
CA ILE A 166 -13.89 -6.15 2.08
C ILE A 166 -12.64 -6.58 2.84
N ARG A 167 -12.60 -6.39 4.16
CA ARG A 167 -11.50 -6.85 5.00
C ARG A 167 -11.33 -8.36 4.90
N ASP A 168 -12.41 -9.12 5.02
CA ASP A 168 -12.39 -10.57 5.02
C ASP A 168 -11.93 -11.11 3.64
N THR A 169 -12.35 -10.50 2.54
CA THR A 169 -11.84 -10.80 1.20
C THR A 169 -10.34 -10.48 1.08
N ALA A 170 -9.89 -9.33 1.61
CA ALA A 170 -8.48 -8.97 1.59
C ALA A 170 -7.63 -9.99 2.37
N TYR A 171 -8.07 -10.44 3.55
CA TYR A 171 -7.37 -11.47 4.32
C TYR A 171 -7.33 -12.80 3.59
N ALA A 172 -8.46 -13.25 3.03
CA ALA A 172 -8.50 -14.49 2.27
C ALA A 172 -7.54 -14.51 1.08
N THR A 173 -7.27 -13.35 0.49
CA THR A 173 -6.39 -13.20 -0.68
C THR A 173 -4.94 -12.89 -0.35
N GLY A 174 -4.53 -12.95 0.93
CA GLY A 174 -3.13 -12.82 1.35
C GLY A 174 -2.76 -11.49 2.00
N PHE A 175 -3.72 -10.59 2.26
CA PHE A 175 -3.46 -9.46 3.12
C PHE A 175 -3.30 -9.97 4.57
N PRO A 176 -2.29 -9.52 5.34
CA PRO A 176 -1.99 -10.12 6.64
C PRO A 176 -3.18 -10.01 7.62
N GLU A 177 -3.58 -11.13 8.21
CA GLU A 177 -4.62 -11.14 9.25
C GLU A 177 -4.29 -10.18 10.39
N GLY A 178 -5.30 -9.43 10.84
CA GLY A 178 -5.16 -8.45 11.91
C GLY A 178 -4.49 -7.13 11.51
N SER A 179 -4.04 -6.98 10.26
CA SER A 179 -3.43 -5.73 9.77
C SER A 179 -4.44 -4.60 9.57
N ILE A 180 -5.72 -4.92 9.46
CA ILE A 180 -6.84 -3.97 9.31
C ILE A 180 -7.62 -3.94 10.62
N ALA A 181 -7.39 -2.93 11.44
CA ALA A 181 -8.07 -2.77 12.72
C ALA A 181 -9.53 -2.30 12.53
N ASP A 182 -10.41 -2.63 13.48
CA ASP A 182 -11.84 -2.25 13.41
C ASP A 182 -12.06 -0.73 13.26
N ASN A 183 -11.19 0.10 13.82
CA ASN A 183 -11.29 1.55 13.69
C ASN A 183 -10.84 2.08 12.30
N GLN A 184 -10.31 1.21 11.42
CA GLN A 184 -9.98 1.50 10.02
C GLN A 184 -11.13 1.12 9.07
N LEU A 185 -12.20 0.48 9.56
CA LEU A 185 -13.41 0.15 8.80
C LEU A 185 -14.27 1.42 8.61
N VAL A 186 -13.76 2.33 7.81
CA VAL A 186 -14.29 3.69 7.61
C VAL A 186 -14.32 4.02 6.11
N PRO A 187 -15.05 5.07 5.67
CA PRO A 187 -15.23 5.39 4.25
C PRO A 187 -13.96 5.53 3.42
N VAL A 188 -12.84 5.88 4.03
CA VAL A 188 -11.54 6.00 3.34
C VAL A 188 -10.74 4.68 3.28
N MET A 189 -11.21 3.61 3.93
CA MET A 189 -10.58 2.29 3.88
C MET A 189 -10.35 1.79 2.44
N PRO A 190 -11.33 1.88 1.51
CA PRO A 190 -11.15 1.41 0.13
C PRO A 190 -10.09 2.20 -0.64
N LEU A 191 -9.63 3.32 -0.10
CA LEU A 191 -8.55 4.12 -0.66
C LEU A 191 -7.17 3.68 -0.13
N GLY A 192 -7.12 2.58 0.64
CA GLY A 192 -5.88 1.98 1.14
C GLY A 192 -5.25 2.71 2.31
N ALA A 193 -6.06 3.26 3.21
CA ALA A 193 -5.59 3.79 4.51
C ALA A 193 -5.15 2.65 5.47
N VAL A 194 -4.58 1.59 4.93
CA VAL A 194 -4.09 0.39 5.61
C VAL A 194 -2.65 0.12 5.16
N SER A 195 -1.79 -0.24 6.09
CA SER A 195 -0.37 -0.49 5.79
C SER A 195 -0.15 -1.94 5.39
N VAL A 196 0.74 -2.15 4.42
CA VAL A 196 1.07 -3.45 3.87
C VAL A 196 2.55 -3.50 3.48
N ARG A 197 3.16 -4.68 3.56
CA ARG A 197 4.54 -4.91 3.13
C ARG A 197 4.58 -5.22 1.63
N PRO A 198 5.71 -4.97 0.93
CA PRO A 198 5.87 -5.36 -0.47
C PRO A 198 5.60 -6.86 -0.72
N VAL A 199 6.10 -7.74 0.13
CA VAL A 199 5.88 -9.18 -0.03
C VAL A 199 4.41 -9.57 0.05
N ASP A 200 3.63 -8.98 0.97
CA ASP A 200 2.21 -9.25 1.11
C ASP A 200 1.40 -8.74 -0.09
N GLN A 201 1.79 -7.57 -0.63
CA GLN A 201 1.16 -7.04 -1.85
C GLN A 201 1.45 -7.93 -3.07
N ALA A 202 2.69 -8.43 -3.21
CA ALA A 202 3.04 -9.34 -4.29
C ALA A 202 2.26 -10.66 -4.17
N SER A 203 2.15 -11.22 -2.97
CA SER A 203 1.39 -12.42 -2.68
C SER A 203 -0.12 -12.23 -2.94
N GLY A 204 -0.72 -11.15 -2.41
CA GLY A 204 -2.15 -10.87 -2.59
C GLY A 204 -2.55 -10.69 -4.06
N PHE A 205 -1.71 -10.01 -4.87
CA PHE A 205 -1.94 -9.92 -6.32
C PHE A 205 -1.63 -11.23 -7.04
N GLY A 206 -0.74 -12.06 -6.48
CA GLY A 206 -0.51 -13.43 -6.92
C GLY A 206 -1.79 -14.27 -6.91
N THR A 207 -2.68 -14.05 -5.93
CA THR A 207 -3.98 -14.72 -5.87
C THR A 207 -4.84 -14.44 -7.11
N PHE A 208 -4.84 -13.21 -7.63
CA PHE A 208 -5.55 -12.89 -8.88
C PHE A 208 -4.88 -13.54 -10.10
N ALA A 209 -3.54 -13.64 -10.12
CA ALA A 209 -2.80 -14.30 -11.18
C ALA A 209 -3.02 -15.81 -11.20
N ASN A 210 -3.23 -16.42 -10.03
CA ASN A 210 -3.39 -17.86 -9.79
C ASN A 210 -4.86 -18.28 -9.69
N GLU A 211 -5.72 -17.70 -10.53
CA GLU A 211 -7.14 -18.11 -10.66
C GLU A 211 -7.89 -18.13 -9.31
N GLY A 212 -7.53 -17.21 -8.40
CA GLY A 212 -8.16 -17.06 -7.09
C GLY A 212 -7.61 -17.97 -5.99
N VAL A 213 -6.60 -18.77 -6.26
CA VAL A 213 -5.90 -19.57 -5.25
C VAL A 213 -4.81 -18.74 -4.60
N HIS A 214 -4.94 -18.48 -3.31
CA HIS A 214 -3.86 -17.93 -2.50
C HIS A 214 -2.91 -19.02 -2.06
N VAL A 215 -1.62 -18.78 -2.20
CA VAL A 215 -0.53 -19.64 -1.69
C VAL A 215 0.35 -18.78 -0.79
N GLU A 216 0.58 -19.24 0.44
CA GLU A 216 1.34 -18.48 1.44
C GLU A 216 2.77 -18.21 0.96
N PRO A 217 3.25 -16.95 1.01
CA PRO A 217 4.59 -16.62 0.54
C PRO A 217 5.65 -17.23 1.47
N HIS A 218 6.65 -17.88 0.88
CA HIS A 218 7.73 -18.54 1.61
C HIS A 218 9.08 -18.41 0.90
N VAL A 219 10.16 -18.62 1.66
CA VAL A 219 11.54 -18.47 1.17
C VAL A 219 12.37 -19.76 1.31
N ILE A 220 11.83 -20.81 1.94
CA ILE A 220 12.50 -22.12 2.08
C ILE A 220 11.84 -23.13 1.14
N ARG A 221 12.61 -23.65 0.20
CA ARG A 221 12.16 -24.69 -0.72
C ARG A 221 12.42 -26.09 -0.20
N GLU A 222 13.62 -26.35 0.36
CA GLU A 222 14.02 -27.66 0.85
C GLU A 222 15.03 -27.55 2.00
N VAL A 223 14.96 -28.50 2.93
CA VAL A 223 15.92 -28.70 4.00
C VAL A 223 16.49 -30.12 3.85
N ASN A 224 17.76 -30.23 3.48
CA ASN A 224 18.42 -31.51 3.23
C ASN A 224 19.31 -31.84 4.44
N ASN A 225 19.16 -33.01 5.03
CA ASN A 225 20.08 -33.47 6.08
C ASN A 225 21.29 -34.21 5.48
N THR A 226 22.33 -34.44 6.30
CA THR A 226 23.54 -35.15 5.89
C THR A 226 23.31 -36.62 5.51
N ASP A 227 22.21 -37.21 5.91
CA ASP A 227 21.82 -38.60 5.61
C ASP A 227 21.08 -38.71 4.25
N GLY A 228 20.86 -37.58 3.58
CA GLY A 228 20.20 -37.52 2.27
C GLY A 228 18.68 -37.55 2.33
N GLU A 229 18.10 -37.33 3.51
CA GLU A 229 16.68 -37.07 3.64
C GLU A 229 16.41 -35.61 3.25
N ASN A 230 15.43 -35.42 2.39
CA ASN A 230 14.97 -34.12 1.90
C ASN A 230 13.60 -33.83 2.54
N GLU A 231 13.50 -32.74 3.25
CA GLU A 231 12.25 -32.24 3.79
C GLU A 231 11.85 -30.98 3.02
N ARG A 232 10.65 -31.03 2.45
CA ARG A 232 9.99 -29.88 1.82
C ARG A 232 8.94 -29.36 2.77
N PRO A 233 9.04 -28.11 3.22
CA PRO A 233 8.02 -27.52 4.06
C PRO A 233 6.64 -27.62 3.39
N GLU A 234 5.61 -27.90 4.19
CA GLU A 234 4.23 -27.84 3.73
C GLU A 234 3.84 -26.36 3.62
N VAL A 235 3.38 -25.95 2.43
CA VAL A 235 2.94 -24.58 2.14
C VAL A 235 1.42 -24.54 2.18
N GLU A 236 0.89 -23.62 2.97
CA GLU A 236 -0.56 -23.42 3.07
C GLU A 236 -1.10 -22.75 1.80
N SER A 237 -2.26 -23.21 1.36
CA SER A 237 -2.98 -22.63 0.24
C SER A 237 -4.49 -22.78 0.40
N ASN A 238 -5.23 -21.81 -0.15
CA ASN A 238 -6.70 -21.81 -0.10
C ASN A 238 -7.28 -21.21 -1.38
N GLN A 239 -8.46 -21.70 -1.79
CA GLN A 239 -9.26 -21.03 -2.81
C GLN A 239 -9.91 -19.80 -2.16
N ALA A 240 -9.30 -18.65 -2.35
CA ALA A 240 -9.73 -17.39 -1.75
C ALA A 240 -10.88 -16.73 -2.52
N LEU A 241 -10.88 -16.86 -3.84
CA LEU A 241 -11.86 -16.30 -4.76
C LEU A 241 -12.28 -17.35 -5.78
N GLN A 242 -13.45 -17.17 -6.39
CA GLN A 242 -13.82 -17.95 -7.56
C GLN A 242 -12.86 -17.63 -8.73
N ASP A 243 -12.57 -18.60 -9.58
CA ASP A 243 -11.73 -18.42 -10.77
C ASP A 243 -12.31 -17.36 -11.72
N THR A 244 -13.63 -17.30 -11.84
CA THR A 244 -14.34 -16.27 -12.60
C THR A 244 -14.15 -14.88 -12.03
N THR A 245 -14.14 -14.73 -10.70
CA THR A 245 -13.83 -13.46 -10.02
C THR A 245 -12.39 -13.02 -10.31
N ALA A 246 -11.43 -13.92 -10.16
CA ALA A 246 -10.01 -13.64 -10.43
C ALA A 246 -9.79 -13.22 -11.90
N ALA A 247 -10.46 -13.88 -12.85
CA ALA A 247 -10.42 -13.53 -14.27
C ALA A 247 -11.00 -12.14 -14.55
N ASP A 248 -12.12 -11.78 -13.92
CA ASP A 248 -12.77 -10.48 -14.10
C ASP A 248 -11.96 -9.35 -13.42
N VAL A 249 -11.41 -9.58 -12.21
CA VAL A 249 -10.45 -8.64 -11.59
C VAL A 249 -9.24 -8.41 -12.50
N THR A 250 -8.65 -9.50 -13.01
CA THR A 250 -7.51 -9.44 -13.94
C THR A 250 -7.85 -8.64 -15.19
N HIS A 251 -9.03 -8.83 -15.77
CA HIS A 251 -9.50 -8.05 -16.91
C HIS A 251 -9.56 -6.54 -16.61
N ALA A 252 -10.11 -6.16 -15.46
CA ALA A 252 -10.16 -4.76 -15.05
C ALA A 252 -8.75 -4.18 -14.82
N LEU A 253 -7.83 -4.96 -14.21
CA LEU A 253 -6.45 -4.55 -13.98
C LEU A 253 -5.62 -4.48 -15.28
N GLN A 254 -5.94 -5.26 -16.30
CA GLN A 254 -5.36 -5.10 -17.64
C GLN A 254 -5.74 -3.73 -18.24
N GLN A 255 -6.95 -3.19 -17.99
CA GLN A 255 -7.33 -1.86 -18.46
C GLN A 255 -6.49 -0.76 -17.81
N VAL A 256 -6.11 -0.92 -16.53
CA VAL A 256 -5.20 0.01 -15.84
C VAL A 256 -3.86 0.14 -16.57
N VAL A 257 -3.31 -0.98 -17.04
CA VAL A 257 -2.01 -1.01 -17.74
C VAL A 257 -2.16 -0.67 -19.23
N SER A 258 -3.27 -1.02 -19.85
CA SER A 258 -3.45 -0.78 -21.29
C SER A 258 -3.73 0.68 -21.64
N GLY A 259 -4.46 1.40 -20.79
CA GLY A 259 -4.90 2.78 -21.08
C GLY A 259 -5.26 3.60 -19.85
N GLY A 260 -5.00 3.10 -18.65
CA GLY A 260 -5.27 3.76 -17.38
C GLY A 260 -4.02 4.36 -16.73
N THR A 261 -4.02 4.35 -15.40
CA THR A 261 -2.98 4.98 -14.57
C THR A 261 -1.64 4.25 -14.57
N GLY A 262 -1.59 2.97 -15.00
CA GLY A 262 -0.43 2.08 -14.93
C GLY A 262 0.30 1.84 -16.26
N THR A 263 0.13 2.70 -17.26
CA THR A 263 0.66 2.47 -18.63
C THR A 263 2.18 2.33 -18.70
N ALA A 264 2.92 2.90 -17.75
CA ALA A 264 4.38 2.79 -17.68
C ALA A 264 4.86 1.35 -17.38
N ALA A 265 4.00 0.52 -16.77
CA ALA A 265 4.32 -0.87 -16.43
C ALA A 265 4.05 -1.87 -17.59
N ARG A 266 3.60 -1.41 -18.76
CA ARG A 266 3.24 -2.31 -19.88
C ARG A 266 4.46 -3.04 -20.41
N LEU A 267 4.46 -4.38 -20.33
CA LEU A 267 5.46 -5.22 -20.97
C LEU A 267 5.23 -5.34 -22.48
N ALA A 268 6.33 -5.47 -23.24
CA ALA A 268 6.26 -5.56 -24.70
C ALA A 268 5.79 -6.94 -25.17
N HIS A 269 6.12 -8.00 -24.43
CA HIS A 269 5.96 -9.39 -24.88
C HIS A 269 5.02 -10.23 -24.03
N HIS A 270 4.73 -9.81 -22.80
CA HIS A 270 3.86 -10.53 -21.86
C HIS A 270 2.60 -9.72 -21.53
N PRO A 271 1.44 -10.38 -21.34
CA PRO A 271 0.26 -9.68 -20.85
C PRO A 271 0.53 -9.20 -19.41
N THR A 272 0.04 -8.02 -19.11
CA THR A 272 0.27 -7.39 -17.81
C THR A 272 -1.03 -6.90 -17.23
N ALA A 273 -1.28 -7.23 -15.98
CA ALA A 273 -2.34 -6.68 -15.16
C ALA A 273 -1.72 -6.01 -13.93
N GLY A 274 -2.31 -4.96 -13.39
CA GLY A 274 -1.73 -4.30 -12.22
C GLY A 274 -2.49 -3.06 -11.78
N LYS A 275 -2.09 -2.53 -10.63
CA LYS A 275 -2.71 -1.36 -10.01
C LYS A 275 -1.68 -0.39 -9.45
N THR A 276 -1.90 0.87 -9.70
CA THR A 276 -1.16 1.97 -9.07
C THR A 276 -1.73 2.27 -7.68
N GLY A 277 -0.86 2.56 -6.73
CA GLY A 277 -1.19 3.12 -5.43
C GLY A 277 -0.48 4.47 -5.26
N THR A 278 -1.18 5.46 -4.75
CA THR A 278 -0.59 6.75 -4.38
C THR A 278 -1.39 7.28 -3.19
N THR A 279 -0.69 7.69 -2.15
CA THR A 279 -1.29 8.30 -0.97
C THR A 279 -1.30 9.82 -1.10
N ASP A 280 -2.17 10.46 -0.32
CA ASP A 280 -2.19 11.92 -0.25
C ASP A 280 -0.82 12.47 0.17
N GLY A 281 -0.42 13.59 -0.43
CA GLY A 281 0.88 14.20 -0.16
C GLY A 281 2.09 13.45 -0.73
N SER A 282 1.89 12.39 -1.52
CA SER A 282 2.98 11.57 -2.08
C SER A 282 3.92 11.00 -1.00
N VAL A 283 3.39 10.57 0.15
CA VAL A 283 4.16 9.90 1.21
C VAL A 283 4.41 8.43 0.91
N ALA A 284 3.60 7.80 0.07
CA ALA A 284 3.83 6.47 -0.48
C ALA A 284 3.31 6.36 -1.92
N ALA A 285 4.05 5.64 -2.74
CA ALA A 285 3.70 5.33 -4.12
C ALA A 285 3.97 3.85 -4.39
N TRP A 286 2.99 3.17 -5.01
CA TRP A 286 3.00 1.74 -5.27
C TRP A 286 2.67 1.45 -6.72
N PHE A 287 3.33 0.44 -7.27
CA PHE A 287 2.80 -0.32 -8.40
C PHE A 287 2.87 -1.80 -8.05
N VAL A 288 1.74 -2.46 -8.13
CA VAL A 288 1.63 -3.91 -7.95
C VAL A 288 1.05 -4.49 -9.23
N GLY A 289 1.75 -5.43 -9.81
CA GLY A 289 1.32 -6.00 -11.08
C GLY A 289 1.87 -7.40 -11.30
N TYR A 290 1.29 -8.09 -12.27
CA TYR A 290 1.60 -9.48 -12.54
C TYR A 290 1.46 -9.84 -14.01
N THR A 291 2.14 -10.91 -14.36
CA THR A 291 1.91 -11.78 -15.52
C THR A 291 1.23 -13.07 -15.01
N PRO A 292 0.84 -14.02 -15.85
CA PRO A 292 0.40 -15.33 -15.36
C PRO A 292 1.43 -16.07 -14.48
N GLN A 293 2.74 -15.81 -14.67
CA GLN A 293 3.80 -16.55 -14.02
C GLN A 293 4.45 -15.85 -12.82
N LEU A 294 4.43 -14.52 -12.77
CA LEU A 294 5.08 -13.75 -11.71
C LEU A 294 4.22 -12.59 -11.24
N SER A 295 4.14 -12.41 -9.92
CA SER A 295 3.52 -11.24 -9.28
C SER A 295 4.57 -10.41 -8.57
N THR A 296 4.65 -9.11 -8.88
CA THR A 296 5.65 -8.21 -8.33
C THR A 296 5.03 -6.94 -7.78
N SER A 297 5.45 -6.55 -6.59
CA SER A 297 5.13 -5.26 -5.97
C SER A 297 6.37 -4.37 -5.91
N VAL A 298 6.18 -3.09 -6.16
CA VAL A 298 7.18 -2.03 -5.95
C VAL A 298 6.55 -0.93 -5.10
N GLY A 299 7.14 -0.66 -3.94
CA GLY A 299 6.75 0.39 -3.03
C GLY A 299 7.88 1.39 -2.79
N VAL A 300 7.59 2.69 -2.87
CA VAL A 300 8.51 3.77 -2.51
C VAL A 300 7.78 4.67 -1.53
N TYR A 301 8.31 4.85 -0.33
CA TYR A 301 7.61 5.57 0.73
C TYR A 301 8.53 6.20 1.76
N SER A 302 8.05 7.27 2.39
CA SER A 302 8.73 7.91 3.52
C SER A 302 8.49 7.14 4.82
N GLY A 303 9.55 6.86 5.56
CA GLY A 303 9.46 6.27 6.89
C GLY A 303 8.77 7.17 7.93
N ASP A 304 8.83 8.48 7.73
CA ASP A 304 8.29 9.49 8.63
C ASP A 304 6.89 9.99 8.23
N ASN A 305 6.27 9.40 7.19
CA ASN A 305 5.02 9.86 6.60
C ASN A 305 5.06 11.32 6.11
N GLU A 306 6.21 11.82 5.73
CA GLU A 306 6.38 13.15 5.13
C GLU A 306 6.46 13.05 3.60
N SER A 307 6.03 14.12 2.92
CA SER A 307 6.17 14.22 1.48
C SER A 307 7.64 14.27 1.08
N PHE A 308 8.01 13.52 0.06
CA PHE A 308 9.38 13.50 -0.45
C PHE A 308 9.41 13.67 -1.97
N SER A 309 10.58 13.91 -2.51
CA SER A 309 10.82 13.96 -3.95
C SER A 309 12.13 13.28 -4.30
N ILE A 310 12.17 12.61 -5.44
CA ILE A 310 13.39 12.04 -6.02
C ILE A 310 13.63 12.79 -7.34
N PRO A 311 14.79 13.41 -7.54
CA PRO A 311 15.07 14.18 -8.75
C PRO A 311 14.84 13.36 -10.03
N GLY A 312 14.10 13.92 -10.98
CA GLY A 312 13.82 13.26 -12.25
C GLY A 312 12.66 12.25 -12.23
N HIS A 313 12.05 11.99 -11.07
CA HIS A 313 10.99 10.99 -10.92
C HIS A 313 9.69 11.58 -10.37
N SER A 314 8.57 11.07 -10.88
CA SER A 314 7.25 11.34 -10.30
C SER A 314 6.98 10.35 -9.18
N ILE A 315 6.68 10.86 -7.97
CA ILE A 315 6.29 10.06 -6.82
C ILE A 315 4.78 9.81 -6.88
N SER A 316 4.42 8.95 -7.80
CA SER A 316 3.06 8.43 -8.00
C SER A 316 3.16 7.00 -8.47
N GLY A 317 2.14 6.19 -8.24
CA GLY A 317 2.18 4.77 -8.62
C GLY A 317 2.41 4.52 -10.10
N GLY A 318 1.91 5.40 -10.97
CA GLY A 318 2.16 5.38 -12.41
C GLY A 318 3.50 5.99 -12.86
N GLY A 319 4.29 6.55 -11.92
CA GLY A 319 5.60 7.14 -12.12
C GLY A 319 6.73 6.16 -11.82
N LEU A 320 7.54 6.48 -10.79
CA LEU A 320 8.72 5.69 -10.43
C LEU A 320 8.40 4.21 -10.17
N PRO A 321 7.41 3.81 -9.34
CA PRO A 321 7.15 2.40 -9.09
C PRO A 321 6.79 1.62 -10.35
N ALA A 322 5.93 2.16 -11.22
CA ALA A 322 5.55 1.48 -12.47
C ALA A 322 6.72 1.37 -13.48
N THR A 323 7.60 2.38 -13.52
CA THR A 323 8.78 2.36 -14.36
C THR A 323 9.79 1.33 -13.86
N LEU A 324 10.06 1.30 -12.57
CA LEU A 324 10.95 0.30 -11.96
C LEU A 324 10.40 -1.12 -12.14
N TRP A 325 9.10 -1.30 -11.90
CA TRP A 325 8.44 -2.58 -12.14
C TRP A 325 8.63 -3.06 -13.58
N ASN A 326 8.45 -2.18 -14.56
CA ASN A 326 8.65 -2.53 -15.99
C ASN A 326 10.10 -2.91 -16.29
N ASN A 327 11.06 -2.13 -15.78
CA ASN A 327 12.49 -2.40 -15.97
C ASN A 327 12.89 -3.75 -15.38
N TYR A 328 12.43 -4.06 -14.18
CA TYR A 328 12.68 -5.34 -13.52
C TYR A 328 11.98 -6.49 -14.26
N MET A 329 10.67 -6.41 -14.44
CA MET A 329 9.89 -7.49 -15.03
C MET A 329 10.28 -7.78 -16.49
N THR A 330 10.80 -6.80 -17.22
CA THR A 330 11.32 -7.04 -18.56
C THR A 330 12.50 -8.02 -18.53
N ARG A 331 13.37 -7.94 -17.52
CA ARG A 331 14.49 -8.87 -17.30
C ARG A 331 14.02 -10.19 -16.68
N ALA A 332 13.23 -10.12 -15.60
CA ALA A 332 12.76 -11.30 -14.89
C ALA A 332 11.94 -12.25 -15.76
N MET A 333 11.27 -11.73 -16.80
CA MET A 333 10.50 -12.53 -17.75
C MET A 333 11.33 -13.04 -18.94
N GLU A 334 12.64 -12.78 -18.97
CA GLU A 334 13.50 -13.36 -20.01
C GLU A 334 13.55 -14.89 -19.88
N GLY A 335 13.26 -15.57 -20.98
CA GLY A 335 13.21 -17.04 -21.00
C GLY A 335 11.85 -17.65 -20.66
N TYR A 336 10.91 -16.87 -20.12
CA TYR A 336 9.54 -17.34 -19.92
C TYR A 336 8.78 -17.39 -21.25
N GLU A 337 8.03 -18.47 -21.47
CA GLU A 337 7.09 -18.52 -22.58
C GLU A 337 5.92 -17.55 -22.32
N ARG A 338 5.42 -16.96 -23.41
CA ARG A 338 4.26 -16.07 -23.29
C ARG A 338 3.02 -16.89 -22.98
N GLU A 339 2.45 -16.66 -21.81
CA GLU A 339 1.14 -17.15 -21.44
C GLU A 339 0.07 -16.05 -21.54
N SER A 340 -1.19 -16.45 -21.57
CA SER A 340 -2.33 -15.53 -21.60
C SER A 340 -3.14 -15.68 -20.32
N PHE A 341 -3.63 -14.58 -19.80
CA PHE A 341 -4.62 -14.64 -18.71
C PHE A 341 -5.89 -15.36 -19.17
N PRO A 342 -6.64 -15.99 -18.24
CA PRO A 342 -7.98 -16.46 -18.50
C PRO A 342 -8.87 -15.37 -19.10
N GLN A 343 -9.83 -15.76 -19.92
CA GLN A 343 -10.81 -14.81 -20.45
C GLN A 343 -11.74 -14.34 -19.34
N PRO A 344 -12.14 -13.06 -19.33
CA PRO A 344 -13.09 -12.57 -18.33
C PRO A 344 -14.43 -13.30 -18.46
N ALA A 345 -15.00 -13.67 -17.34
CA ALA A 345 -16.30 -14.34 -17.28
C ALA A 345 -17.43 -13.36 -17.62
N ASN A 346 -17.30 -12.09 -17.23
CA ASN A 346 -18.31 -11.04 -17.38
C ASN A 346 -19.67 -11.48 -16.81
N GLU A 347 -19.64 -12.19 -15.70
CA GLU A 347 -20.82 -12.71 -15.02
C GLU A 347 -21.35 -11.69 -14.00
N GLY A 348 -22.45 -12.06 -13.32
CA GLY A 348 -23.04 -11.30 -12.23
C GLY A 348 -24.14 -10.34 -12.65
N THR A 349 -24.78 -9.76 -11.64
CA THR A 349 -25.88 -8.79 -11.80
C THR A 349 -25.32 -7.39 -11.94
N THR A 350 -25.81 -6.67 -12.96
CA THR A 350 -25.46 -5.27 -13.14
C THR A 350 -26.36 -4.40 -12.28
N GLU A 351 -25.77 -3.71 -11.32
CA GLU A 351 -26.43 -2.74 -10.45
C GLU A 351 -26.04 -1.31 -10.81
N ASN A 352 -26.96 -0.37 -10.57
CA ASN A 352 -26.70 1.06 -10.73
C ASN A 352 -26.83 1.75 -9.37
N TRP A 353 -25.71 1.95 -8.71
CA TRP A 353 -25.68 2.68 -7.42
C TRP A 353 -25.61 4.20 -7.59
N ALA A 354 -25.34 4.68 -8.81
CA ALA A 354 -25.35 6.11 -9.05
C ALA A 354 -26.81 6.66 -9.01
N PRO A 355 -27.04 7.79 -8.33
CA PRO A 355 -28.36 8.38 -8.28
C PRO A 355 -28.85 8.74 -9.70
N ASP A 356 -30.10 8.38 -9.99
CA ASP A 356 -30.76 8.75 -11.25
C ASP A 356 -30.70 10.26 -11.44
N THR A 357 -29.94 10.72 -12.42
CA THR A 357 -29.90 12.14 -12.81
C THR A 357 -31.22 12.62 -13.46
N ALA A 358 -32.19 11.73 -13.60
CA ALA A 358 -33.47 12.02 -14.26
C ALA A 358 -34.52 12.70 -13.35
N THR A 359 -34.24 12.91 -12.06
CA THR A 359 -35.21 13.55 -11.15
C THR A 359 -34.80 14.97 -10.71
N GLN A 360 -34.07 15.71 -11.53
CA GLN A 360 -34.27 17.15 -11.53
C GLN A 360 -35.51 17.42 -12.44
N GLU A 361 -36.70 17.49 -11.82
CA GLU A 361 -37.82 18.13 -12.47
C GLU A 361 -37.31 19.43 -13.11
N PRO A 362 -37.63 19.72 -14.39
CA PRO A 362 -37.27 20.99 -14.95
C PRO A 362 -37.85 22.06 -14.02
N GLN A 363 -37.02 22.86 -13.38
CA GLN A 363 -37.50 24.06 -12.70
C GLN A 363 -38.31 24.80 -13.75
N GLU A 364 -39.62 24.89 -13.52
CA GLU A 364 -40.49 25.73 -14.35
C GLU A 364 -39.78 27.06 -14.55
N PRO A 365 -39.72 27.57 -15.79
CA PRO A 365 -39.10 28.86 -16.03
C PRO A 365 -39.78 29.86 -15.08
N GLN A 366 -39.04 30.43 -14.15
CA GLN A 366 -39.55 31.51 -13.33
C GLN A 366 -40.05 32.58 -14.31
N GLU A 367 -41.36 32.87 -14.28
CA GLU A 367 -41.93 33.97 -15.05
C GLU A 367 -41.06 35.20 -14.85
N PRO A 368 -40.79 35.96 -15.92
CA PRO A 368 -40.04 37.19 -15.82
C PRO A 368 -40.71 38.09 -14.77
N ARG A 369 -40.01 38.39 -13.70
CA ARG A 369 -40.51 39.41 -12.74
C ARG A 369 -40.76 40.66 -13.48
N GLU A 370 -42.01 41.18 -13.41
CA GLU A 370 -42.37 42.50 -13.94
C GLU A 370 -41.34 43.54 -13.48
N PRO A 371 -40.97 44.49 -14.34
CA PRO A 371 -40.05 45.54 -13.94
C PRO A 371 -40.63 46.33 -12.76
N GLN A 372 -39.96 46.32 -11.64
CA GLN A 372 -40.29 47.21 -10.53
C GLN A 372 -40.11 48.65 -10.99
N GLU A 373 -41.13 49.48 -10.78
CA GLU A 373 -41.03 50.92 -10.98
C GLU A 373 -39.83 51.52 -10.26
N PRO A 374 -39.18 52.52 -10.86
CA PRO A 374 -38.04 53.18 -10.23
C PRO A 374 -38.44 53.79 -8.86
N GLN A 375 -37.86 53.32 -7.79
CA GLN A 375 -37.97 54.00 -6.49
C GLN A 375 -37.26 55.34 -6.57
N GLU A 376 -37.88 56.37 -6.07
CA GLU A 376 -37.28 57.70 -5.92
C GLU A 376 -36.00 57.62 -5.08
N PRO A 377 -35.02 58.47 -5.36
CA PRO A 377 -33.73 58.45 -4.63
C PRO A 377 -33.97 58.78 -3.14
N GLN A 378 -33.67 57.81 -2.29
CA GLN A 378 -33.58 58.07 -0.85
C GLN A 378 -32.32 58.91 -0.58
N GLU A 379 -32.47 59.92 0.25
CA GLU A 379 -31.39 60.74 0.74
C GLU A 379 -30.32 59.86 1.46
N PRO A 380 -29.02 60.16 1.33
CA PRO A 380 -27.99 59.35 1.96
C PRO A 380 -28.11 59.41 3.49
N PRO A 381 -27.90 58.31 4.21
CA PRO A 381 -27.89 58.29 5.67
C PRO A 381 -26.77 59.20 6.17
N GLN A 382 -27.11 60.04 7.17
CA GLN A 382 -26.10 60.81 7.91
C GLN A 382 -25.15 59.82 8.59
N GLU A 383 -23.84 60.00 8.37
CA GLU A 383 -22.79 59.27 9.06
C GLU A 383 -22.87 59.58 10.56
N GLU A 384 -23.18 58.57 11.37
CA GLU A 384 -22.91 58.59 12.80
C GLU A 384 -21.39 58.58 13.04
N PRO A 385 -20.88 59.40 14.01
CA PRO A 385 -19.44 59.38 14.31
C PRO A 385 -19.06 58.00 14.87
N PRO A 386 -17.83 57.51 14.56
CA PRO A 386 -17.34 56.22 15.00
C PRO A 386 -17.32 56.15 16.54
N PRO A 387 -17.65 54.97 17.12
CA PRO A 387 -17.55 54.79 18.58
C PRO A 387 -16.09 54.94 19.03
N GLU A 388 -15.92 55.62 20.15
CA GLU A 388 -14.63 55.79 20.82
C GLU A 388 -14.03 54.41 21.13
N GLU A 389 -12.75 54.22 20.78
CA GLU A 389 -11.99 53.03 21.15
C GLU A 389 -11.88 52.91 22.67
N PRO A 390 -12.08 51.69 23.25
CA PRO A 390 -11.80 51.49 24.65
C PRO A 390 -10.31 51.69 24.95
N PRO A 391 -9.95 52.20 26.12
CA PRO A 391 -8.57 52.45 26.49
C PRO A 391 -7.76 51.17 26.47
N SER A 392 -6.60 51.19 25.80
CA SER A 392 -5.63 50.10 25.75
C SER A 392 -5.23 49.71 27.19
N GLU A 393 -5.45 48.46 27.54
CA GLU A 393 -4.88 47.86 28.75
C GLU A 393 -3.36 47.86 28.62
N GLU A 394 -2.69 48.39 29.62
CA GLU A 394 -1.22 48.33 29.76
C GLU A 394 -0.80 46.87 29.89
N PRO A 395 0.29 46.45 29.25
CA PRO A 395 0.83 45.10 29.41
C PRO A 395 1.30 44.89 30.87
N PRO A 396 1.14 43.69 31.42
CA PRO A 396 1.59 43.36 32.77
C PRO A 396 3.12 43.56 32.85
N PRO A 397 3.67 43.95 34.02
CA PRO A 397 5.10 44.15 34.20
C PRO A 397 5.86 42.86 34.00
N GLU A 398 6.98 42.93 33.26
CA GLU A 398 7.95 41.84 33.08
C GLU A 398 8.46 41.37 34.44
N GLU A 399 8.41 40.03 34.67
CA GLU A 399 9.09 39.41 35.80
C GLU A 399 10.63 39.62 35.69
N PRO A 400 11.30 39.89 36.81
CA PRO A 400 12.74 40.07 36.82
C PRO A 400 13.44 38.73 36.47
N PRO A 401 14.56 38.77 35.73
CA PRO A 401 15.32 37.57 35.34
C PRO A 401 15.85 36.86 36.59
N GLU A 402 15.73 35.51 36.54
CA GLU A 402 16.32 34.63 37.55
C GLU A 402 17.84 34.80 37.63
N PRO A 403 18.45 34.74 38.83
CA PRO A 403 19.87 34.86 38.98
C PRO A 403 20.60 33.64 38.38
N PRO A 404 21.82 33.82 37.85
CA PRO A 404 22.59 32.75 37.22
C PRO A 404 22.96 31.68 38.25
N GLU A 405 22.78 30.42 37.86
CA GLU A 405 23.22 29.25 38.62
C GLU A 405 24.75 29.32 38.88
N SER A 406 25.10 29.02 40.12
CA SER A 406 26.51 28.94 40.55
C SER A 406 27.18 27.74 39.89
N PRO A 407 28.49 27.85 39.55
CA PRO A 407 29.21 26.74 38.95
C PRO A 407 29.41 25.59 39.98
N GLU A 408 29.10 24.33 39.50
CA GLU A 408 29.37 23.13 40.25
C GLU A 408 30.88 22.94 40.51
N GLU A 409 31.23 22.60 41.75
CA GLU A 409 32.59 22.27 42.14
C GLU A 409 33.00 20.91 41.53
N PRO A 410 34.27 20.72 41.15
CA PRO A 410 34.76 19.47 40.57
C PRO A 410 34.83 18.37 41.63
N GLY A 411 34.16 17.26 41.39
CA GLY A 411 34.16 16.06 42.21
C GLY A 411 35.55 15.44 42.35
N THR A 412 35.89 15.07 43.54
CA THR A 412 37.08 14.30 43.91
C THR A 412 37.08 12.90 43.28
N PRO A 413 38.26 12.34 42.93
CA PRO A 413 38.34 11.02 42.31
C PRO A 413 38.12 9.92 43.35
N GLU A 414 37.26 8.93 42.98
CA GLU A 414 37.05 7.70 43.73
C GLU A 414 38.32 6.79 43.67
N GLU A 415 38.69 6.27 44.80
CA GLU A 415 39.74 5.25 44.95
C GLU A 415 39.26 3.89 44.39
N PRO A 416 40.17 3.01 43.93
CA PRO A 416 39.84 1.70 43.41
C PRO A 416 39.52 0.71 44.53
N LEU A 417 38.40 -0.03 44.38
CA LEU A 417 37.99 -1.10 45.24
C LEU A 417 38.90 -2.34 45.06
N ASP A 418 39.37 -2.88 46.19
CA ASP A 418 40.18 -4.09 46.36
C ASP A 418 39.33 -5.36 46.07
N PRO A 419 39.86 -6.39 45.38
CA PRO A 419 39.16 -7.63 45.11
C PRO A 419 39.42 -8.67 46.17
N GLY A 420 38.49 -8.90 47.11
CA GLY A 420 38.58 -10.01 48.01
C GLY A 420 37.54 -10.02 49.10
N ASP A 421 36.41 -10.62 48.85
CA ASP A 421 35.77 -11.53 49.80
C ASP A 421 34.66 -12.35 49.12
N GLN A 422 35.00 -13.55 48.73
CA GLN A 422 34.04 -14.64 48.53
C GLN A 422 33.91 -15.38 49.85
N MET A 423 32.73 -15.61 50.29
CA MET A 423 32.20 -16.84 50.88
C MET A 423 31.12 -16.59 51.95
N ALA A 424 30.10 -17.38 51.78
CA ALA A 424 29.23 -17.97 52.78
C ALA A 424 27.94 -17.23 53.19
N ARG A 425 26.84 -17.82 52.74
CA ARG A 425 25.75 -18.53 53.48
C ARG A 425 24.53 -18.62 52.59
N SER A 426 24.16 -19.70 52.03
CA SER A 426 23.41 -20.93 52.45
C SER A 426 22.13 -20.67 53.26
N ASN A 427 21.01 -21.16 52.65
CA ASN A 427 19.77 -21.68 53.24
C ASN A 427 18.81 -20.72 53.97
N ASP A 428 17.59 -20.68 53.63
CA ASP A 428 16.43 -21.49 53.96
C ASP A 428 15.11 -20.78 53.62
N GLU A 429 14.17 -21.60 53.14
CA GLU A 429 12.71 -21.61 53.37
C GLU A 429 11.88 -20.33 52.93
N ASP A 430 10.92 -20.37 52.02
CA ASP A 430 9.71 -21.21 51.85
C ASP A 430 9.19 -21.13 50.36
#